data_5ae177338dbf587a4bca2b441142c60a
#
_entry.id   5ae177338dbf587a4bca2b441142c60a
#
_cell.length_a   1.000
_cell.length_b   1.000
_cell.length_c   1.000
_cell.angle_alpha   90.00
_cell.angle_beta   90.00
_cell.angle_gamma   90.00
#
_symmetry.space_group_name_H-M   'P 1'
#
loop_
_entity.id
_entity.type
_entity.pdbx_description
1 polymer ?
#
loop_
_entity_poly.entity_id
_entity_poly.type
_entity_poly.pdbx_seq_one_letter_code
_entity_poly.pdbx_strand_id
1 'polypeptide(L)'
;MMRRSLLTSLFVLFATSPLAASPPANSADAVAFMNHLWNRAAELLNNKTDPAIRQARFRQLFHDDFDGAGLARFVLGRYWQSASGHEQQEFVKLFENYVVFVYTARLADFGGQTFKIRGSRSDGDSAIVSTDVISPGSTSPLKMDWRLVNDNGAYKINDVSVEGVSMAVTQRSEFASVVQRNGGQVRGLIALMREKTANATR
;
A
#
# COMPACT_ATOMS: atom_id res chain seq x y z
N MET A 1 44.13 -63.47 -16.91
CA MET A 1 44.03 -62.15 -17.57
C MET A 1 42.82 -61.45 -17.06
N MET A 2 43.00 -60.54 -16.06
CA MET A 2 41.91 -59.79 -15.37
C MET A 2 41.77 -58.47 -16.06
N ARG A 3 40.56 -58.14 -16.61
CA ARG A 3 40.18 -56.82 -17.09
C ARG A 3 39.48 -56.08 -15.98
N ARG A 4 40.12 -55.02 -15.43
CA ARG A 4 39.55 -54.06 -14.50
C ARG A 4 38.77 -53.01 -15.28
N SER A 5 37.43 -52.95 -15.06
CA SER A 5 36.57 -51.85 -15.53
C SER A 5 36.58 -50.75 -14.51
N LEU A 6 37.05 -49.57 -14.91
CA LEU A 6 36.95 -48.30 -14.14
C LEU A 6 35.57 -47.66 -14.39
N LEU A 7 34.73 -47.62 -13.38
CA LEU A 7 33.47 -46.87 -13.36
C LEU A 7 33.80 -45.45 -12.87
N THR A 8 33.76 -44.50 -13.79
CA THR A 8 33.89 -43.05 -13.48
C THR A 8 32.53 -42.51 -13.07
N SER A 9 32.30 -42.29 -11.77
CA SER A 9 31.11 -41.64 -11.26
C SER A 9 31.21 -40.14 -11.46
N LEU A 10 30.36 -39.61 -12.32
CA LEU A 10 30.19 -38.15 -12.53
C LEU A 10 29.28 -37.59 -11.42
N PHE A 11 29.90 -36.89 -10.48
CA PHE A 11 29.20 -36.17 -9.40
C PHE A 11 28.72 -34.83 -9.96
N VAL A 12 27.40 -34.71 -10.25
CA VAL A 12 26.78 -33.43 -10.62
C VAL A 12 26.51 -32.65 -9.32
N LEU A 13 27.33 -31.65 -9.06
CA LEU A 13 27.09 -30.69 -7.99
C LEU A 13 25.91 -29.78 -8.40
N PHE A 14 24.74 -29.98 -7.83
CA PHE A 14 23.67 -29.01 -7.86
C PHE A 14 24.03 -27.84 -6.93
N ALA A 15 24.47 -26.75 -7.51
CA ALA A 15 24.64 -25.48 -6.78
C ALA A 15 23.23 -24.93 -6.46
N THR A 16 22.75 -25.17 -5.26
CA THR A 16 21.56 -24.49 -4.71
C THR A 16 21.97 -23.06 -4.38
N SER A 17 21.61 -22.11 -5.25
CA SER A 17 21.72 -20.69 -4.91
C SER A 17 20.83 -20.40 -3.71
N PRO A 18 21.36 -19.83 -2.61
CA PRO A 18 20.51 -19.40 -1.51
C PRO A 18 19.59 -18.30 -2.01
N LEU A 19 18.27 -18.48 -1.83
CA LEU A 19 17.31 -17.40 -1.97
C LEU A 19 17.72 -16.34 -0.94
N ALA A 20 18.17 -15.18 -1.41
CA ALA A 20 18.53 -14.08 -0.53
C ALA A 20 17.27 -13.66 0.23
N ALA A 21 17.24 -13.96 1.53
CA ALA A 21 16.20 -13.45 2.42
C ALA A 21 16.29 -11.92 2.42
N SER A 22 15.15 -11.26 2.25
CA SER A 22 15.08 -9.81 2.40
C SER A 22 15.64 -9.41 3.77
N PRO A 23 16.44 -8.34 3.86
CA PRO A 23 16.96 -7.91 5.14
C PRO A 23 15.80 -7.60 6.10
N PRO A 24 15.93 -7.92 7.40
CA PRO A 24 14.88 -7.66 8.38
C PRO A 24 14.53 -6.17 8.40
N ALA A 25 13.25 -5.88 8.58
CA ALA A 25 12.74 -4.51 8.65
C ALA A 25 13.45 -3.74 9.78
N ASN A 26 14.23 -2.72 9.41
CA ASN A 26 14.95 -1.88 10.39
C ASN A 26 14.00 -0.76 10.88
N SER A 27 13.76 -0.73 12.18
CA SER A 27 12.86 0.27 12.78
C SER A 27 13.35 1.71 12.62
N ALA A 28 14.66 1.94 12.57
CA ALA A 28 15.21 3.29 12.36
C ALA A 28 14.95 3.79 10.93
N ASP A 29 15.10 2.92 9.93
CA ASP A 29 14.82 3.25 8.54
C ASP A 29 13.31 3.48 8.31
N ALA A 30 12.46 2.71 9.00
CA ALA A 30 11.01 2.91 8.97
C ALA A 30 10.60 4.28 9.54
N VAL A 31 11.23 4.71 10.63
CA VAL A 31 11.02 6.05 11.21
C VAL A 31 11.52 7.15 10.27
N ALA A 32 12.68 6.96 9.65
CA ALA A 32 13.22 7.91 8.66
C ALA A 32 12.30 8.05 7.45
N PHE A 33 11.79 6.93 6.92
CA PHE A 33 10.78 6.92 5.85
C PHE A 33 9.52 7.73 6.24
N MET A 34 8.98 7.51 7.44
CA MET A 34 7.78 8.22 7.90
C MET A 34 8.02 9.72 8.10
N ASN A 35 9.18 10.15 8.56
CA ASN A 35 9.53 11.57 8.64
C ASN A 35 9.59 12.21 7.23
N HIS A 36 10.20 11.52 6.26
CA HIS A 36 10.24 11.98 4.88
C HIS A 36 8.84 12.07 4.25
N LEU A 37 8.02 11.03 4.45
CA LEU A 37 6.61 11.01 4.02
C LEU A 37 5.83 12.20 4.58
N TRP A 38 5.97 12.46 5.90
CA TRP A 38 5.27 13.56 6.55
C TRP A 38 5.67 14.93 5.98
N ASN A 39 6.96 15.18 5.76
CA ASN A 39 7.44 16.43 5.17
C ASN A 39 6.83 16.67 3.78
N ARG A 40 6.70 15.63 2.96
CA ARG A 40 6.04 15.71 1.65
C ARG A 40 4.53 15.89 1.79
N ALA A 41 3.89 15.18 2.72
CA ALA A 41 2.46 15.29 2.98
C ALA A 41 2.07 16.67 3.54
N ALA A 42 2.90 17.29 4.37
CA ALA A 42 2.64 18.63 4.93
C ALA A 42 2.41 19.70 3.86
N GLU A 43 3.09 19.58 2.71
CA GLU A 43 2.86 20.46 1.56
C GLU A 43 1.47 20.27 0.93
N LEU A 44 0.94 19.03 0.96
CA LEU A 44 -0.40 18.68 0.46
C LEU A 44 -1.50 19.20 1.39
N LEU A 45 -1.22 19.22 2.69
CA LEU A 45 -2.16 19.62 3.74
C LEU A 45 -2.27 21.15 3.86
N ASN A 46 -1.50 21.90 3.07
CA ASN A 46 -1.66 23.35 3.00
C ASN A 46 -2.98 23.68 2.27
N ASN A 47 -3.94 24.21 3.02
CA ASN A 47 -5.28 24.54 2.51
C ASN A 47 -5.31 25.63 1.42
N LYS A 48 -4.19 26.35 1.21
CA LYS A 48 -4.02 27.32 0.11
C LYS A 48 -3.62 26.67 -1.22
N THR A 49 -3.31 25.37 -1.23
CA THR A 49 -2.91 24.66 -2.46
C THR A 49 -4.14 24.47 -3.35
N ASP A 50 -3.99 24.78 -4.64
CA ASP A 50 -4.99 24.50 -5.66
C ASP A 50 -5.41 23.02 -5.66
N PRO A 51 -6.72 22.70 -5.75
CA PRO A 51 -7.21 21.31 -5.69
C PRO A 51 -6.57 20.39 -6.73
N ALA A 52 -6.36 20.86 -7.96
CA ALA A 52 -5.76 20.06 -9.03
C ALA A 52 -4.28 19.78 -8.74
N ILE A 53 -3.55 20.77 -8.22
CA ILE A 53 -2.14 20.60 -7.79
C ILE A 53 -2.08 19.63 -6.60
N ARG A 54 -2.99 19.75 -5.63
CA ARG A 54 -3.09 18.84 -4.49
C ARG A 54 -3.31 17.41 -4.96
N GLN A 55 -4.24 17.21 -5.88
CA GLN A 55 -4.54 15.89 -6.45
C GLN A 55 -3.32 15.28 -7.16
N ALA A 56 -2.64 16.06 -8.01
CA ALA A 56 -1.46 15.60 -8.73
C ALA A 56 -0.32 15.20 -7.75
N ARG A 57 -0.07 16.02 -6.74
CA ARG A 57 0.94 15.75 -5.71
C ARG A 57 0.58 14.52 -4.87
N PHE A 58 -0.70 14.36 -4.49
CA PHE A 58 -1.14 13.17 -3.75
C PHE A 58 -1.01 11.91 -4.59
N ARG A 59 -1.33 11.97 -5.90
CA ARG A 59 -1.09 10.86 -6.82
C ARG A 59 0.37 10.45 -6.84
N GLN A 60 1.27 11.43 -6.93
CA GLN A 60 2.72 11.17 -6.91
C GLN A 60 3.15 10.53 -5.58
N LEU A 61 2.68 11.08 -4.45
CA LEU A 61 2.96 10.51 -3.12
C LEU A 61 2.45 9.07 -3.00
N PHE A 62 1.22 8.79 -3.47
CA PHE A 62 0.67 7.44 -3.44
C PHE A 62 1.49 6.48 -4.31
N HIS A 63 1.87 6.90 -5.52
CA HIS A 63 2.70 6.09 -6.42
C HIS A 63 4.09 5.79 -5.82
N ASP A 64 4.72 6.78 -5.20
CA ASP A 64 6.08 6.66 -4.68
C ASP A 64 6.16 5.92 -3.35
N ASP A 65 5.19 6.10 -2.46
CA ASP A 65 5.30 5.67 -1.07
C ASP A 65 4.37 4.52 -0.69
N PHE A 66 3.38 4.18 -1.53
CA PHE A 66 2.46 3.06 -1.26
C PHE A 66 2.73 1.87 -2.17
N ASP A 67 2.51 0.67 -1.65
CA ASP A 67 2.41 -0.55 -2.45
C ASP A 67 1.02 -0.61 -3.11
N GLY A 68 0.82 0.22 -4.13
CA GLY A 68 -0.48 0.36 -4.79
C GLY A 68 -0.99 -0.96 -5.41
N ALA A 69 -0.10 -1.75 -6.00
CA ALA A 69 -0.45 -3.03 -6.61
C ALA A 69 -0.79 -4.09 -5.54
N GLY A 70 0.01 -4.20 -4.48
CA GLY A 70 -0.25 -5.09 -3.35
C GLY A 70 -1.54 -4.73 -2.62
N LEU A 71 -1.78 -3.44 -2.38
CA LEU A 71 -3.04 -2.93 -1.81
C LEU A 71 -4.25 -3.29 -2.69
N ALA A 72 -4.18 -3.03 -4.00
CA ALA A 72 -5.25 -3.38 -4.93
C ALA A 72 -5.57 -4.88 -4.88
N ARG A 73 -4.54 -5.72 -4.93
CA ARG A 73 -4.69 -7.18 -4.80
C ARG A 73 -5.31 -7.57 -3.45
N PHE A 74 -4.86 -6.98 -2.36
CA PHE A 74 -5.37 -7.25 -1.01
C PHE A 74 -6.86 -6.88 -0.87
N VAL A 75 -7.26 -5.69 -1.33
CA VAL A 75 -8.64 -5.20 -1.18
C VAL A 75 -9.63 -5.94 -2.10
N LEU A 76 -9.18 -6.45 -3.25
CA LEU A 76 -10.00 -7.33 -4.08
C LEU A 76 -10.14 -8.74 -3.47
N GLY A 77 -9.16 -9.15 -2.65
CA GLY A 77 -9.18 -10.35 -1.84
C GLY A 77 -9.39 -11.63 -2.65
N ARG A 78 -10.34 -12.47 -2.24
CA ARG A 78 -10.63 -13.74 -2.92
C ARG A 78 -11.03 -13.58 -4.38
N TYR A 79 -11.58 -12.44 -4.75
CA TYR A 79 -12.02 -12.17 -6.12
C TYR A 79 -10.86 -11.88 -7.07
N TRP A 80 -9.65 -11.60 -6.55
CA TRP A 80 -8.45 -11.47 -7.37
C TRP A 80 -8.18 -12.69 -8.22
N GLN A 81 -8.33 -13.88 -7.65
CA GLN A 81 -8.09 -15.14 -8.37
C GLN A 81 -9.14 -15.44 -9.43
N SER A 82 -10.37 -14.95 -9.28
CA SER A 82 -11.46 -15.13 -10.25
C SER A 82 -11.50 -14.06 -11.33
N ALA A 83 -10.75 -12.95 -11.15
CA ALA A 83 -10.62 -11.90 -12.15
C ALA A 83 -9.68 -12.33 -13.27
N SER A 84 -10.02 -12.01 -14.52
CA SER A 84 -9.11 -12.17 -15.65
C SER A 84 -7.88 -11.26 -15.51
N GLY A 85 -6.78 -11.57 -16.20
CA GLY A 85 -5.58 -10.73 -16.20
C GLY A 85 -5.85 -9.28 -16.65
N HIS A 86 -6.78 -9.09 -17.59
CA HIS A 86 -7.21 -7.76 -18.02
C HIS A 86 -7.95 -7.02 -16.89
N GLU A 87 -8.90 -7.68 -16.21
CA GLU A 87 -9.64 -7.10 -15.09
C GLU A 87 -8.73 -6.77 -13.91
N GLN A 88 -7.72 -7.61 -13.63
CA GLN A 88 -6.71 -7.33 -12.59
C GLN A 88 -5.91 -6.06 -12.90
N GLN A 89 -5.38 -5.94 -14.13
CA GLN A 89 -4.62 -4.77 -14.56
C GLN A 89 -5.46 -3.49 -14.53
N GLU A 90 -6.68 -3.58 -15.01
CA GLU A 90 -7.61 -2.45 -14.99
C GLU A 90 -7.99 -2.05 -13.57
N PHE A 91 -8.27 -3.04 -12.71
CA PHE A 91 -8.60 -2.79 -11.31
C PHE A 91 -7.48 -2.07 -10.57
N VAL A 92 -6.21 -2.44 -10.78
CA VAL A 92 -5.06 -1.75 -10.16
C VAL A 92 -5.04 -0.27 -10.52
N LYS A 93 -5.24 0.07 -11.80
CA LYS A 93 -5.29 1.48 -12.27
C LYS A 93 -6.47 2.25 -11.69
N LEU A 94 -7.64 1.62 -11.67
CA LEU A 94 -8.84 2.23 -11.11
C LEU A 94 -8.77 2.38 -9.60
N PHE A 95 -8.12 1.46 -8.90
CA PHE A 95 -7.90 1.54 -7.46
C PHE A 95 -7.05 2.75 -7.09
N GLU A 96 -5.93 2.99 -7.79
CA GLU A 96 -5.14 4.20 -7.61
C GLU A 96 -5.98 5.46 -7.82
N ASN A 97 -6.71 5.56 -8.95
CA ASN A 97 -7.57 6.69 -9.25
C ASN A 97 -8.63 6.90 -8.16
N TYR A 98 -9.23 5.82 -7.67
CA TYR A 98 -10.24 5.85 -6.61
C TYR A 98 -9.65 6.37 -5.29
N VAL A 99 -8.48 5.85 -4.88
CA VAL A 99 -7.79 6.32 -3.67
C VAL A 99 -7.46 7.80 -3.79
N VAL A 100 -6.87 8.21 -4.90
CA VAL A 100 -6.54 9.63 -5.14
C VAL A 100 -7.80 10.50 -5.06
N PHE A 101 -8.89 10.12 -5.71
CA PHE A 101 -10.15 10.86 -5.69
C PHE A 101 -10.73 11.00 -4.28
N VAL A 102 -10.90 9.87 -3.57
CA VAL A 102 -11.54 9.85 -2.25
C VAL A 102 -10.72 10.59 -1.20
N TYR A 103 -9.41 10.37 -1.19
CA TYR A 103 -8.58 10.93 -0.13
C TYR A 103 -8.12 12.37 -0.39
N THR A 104 -7.96 12.80 -1.64
CA THR A 104 -7.67 14.21 -1.94
C THR A 104 -8.78 15.13 -1.44
N ALA A 105 -10.05 14.72 -1.60
CA ALA A 105 -11.18 15.48 -1.08
C ALA A 105 -11.13 15.61 0.46
N ARG A 106 -10.81 14.52 1.15
CA ARG A 106 -10.68 14.51 2.62
C ARG A 106 -9.48 15.32 3.11
N LEU A 107 -8.37 15.30 2.37
CA LEU A 107 -7.16 16.07 2.72
C LEU A 107 -7.38 17.60 2.64
N ALA A 108 -8.41 18.05 1.91
CA ALA A 108 -8.75 19.47 1.84
C ALA A 108 -9.16 20.05 3.21
N ASP A 109 -9.72 19.22 4.08
CA ASP A 109 -10.16 19.61 5.43
C ASP A 109 -9.03 19.59 6.46
N PHE A 110 -7.84 19.11 6.05
CA PHE A 110 -6.66 19.04 6.91
C PHE A 110 -5.75 20.24 6.64
N GLY A 111 -5.27 20.87 7.71
CA GLY A 111 -4.31 21.96 7.66
C GLY A 111 -3.82 22.33 9.05
N GLY A 112 -2.51 22.49 9.20
CA GLY A 112 -1.90 22.86 10.47
C GLY A 112 -1.82 21.75 11.52
N GLN A 113 -2.07 20.48 11.14
CA GLN A 113 -1.88 19.34 12.03
C GLN A 113 -0.40 19.16 12.34
N THR A 114 -0.14 18.68 13.56
CA THR A 114 1.18 18.20 13.96
C THR A 114 1.23 16.67 13.94
N PHE A 115 2.38 16.15 13.55
CA PHE A 115 2.63 14.72 13.44
C PHE A 115 3.73 14.33 14.43
N LYS A 116 3.47 13.31 15.22
CA LYS A 116 4.42 12.80 16.20
C LYS A 116 4.57 11.30 16.06
N ILE A 117 5.77 10.82 15.78
CA ILE A 117 6.09 9.39 15.81
C ILE A 117 6.17 8.98 17.28
N ARG A 118 5.43 7.95 17.67
CA ARG A 118 5.43 7.37 19.02
C ARG A 118 6.41 6.22 19.16
N GLY A 119 6.66 5.52 18.06
CA GLY A 119 7.57 4.40 18.03
C GLY A 119 7.43 3.58 16.76
N SER A 120 8.30 2.61 16.62
CA SER A 120 8.23 1.61 15.55
C SER A 120 8.53 0.22 16.08
N ARG A 121 7.96 -0.81 15.45
CA ARG A 121 8.21 -2.22 15.78
C ARG A 121 8.26 -3.05 14.49
N SER A 122 9.07 -4.08 14.51
CA SER A 122 9.05 -5.09 13.45
C SER A 122 7.83 -5.99 13.58
N ASP A 123 7.31 -6.44 12.46
CA ASP A 123 6.20 -7.38 12.35
C ASP A 123 6.47 -8.34 11.18
N GLY A 124 7.28 -9.37 11.44
CA GLY A 124 7.86 -10.23 10.41
C GLY A 124 8.75 -9.43 9.44
N ASP A 125 8.45 -9.52 8.15
CA ASP A 125 9.15 -8.78 7.08
C ASP A 125 8.63 -7.33 6.92
N SER A 126 7.69 -6.92 7.78
CA SER A 126 7.09 -5.57 7.80
C SER A 126 7.58 -4.78 9.00
N ALA A 127 7.43 -3.47 8.95
CA ALA A 127 7.53 -2.59 10.10
C ALA A 127 6.19 -1.91 10.36
N ILE A 128 5.86 -1.66 11.62
CA ILE A 128 4.71 -0.85 11.98
C ILE A 128 5.23 0.40 12.70
N VAL A 129 4.87 1.57 12.17
CA VAL A 129 5.19 2.86 12.79
C VAL A 129 3.91 3.45 13.36
N SER A 130 3.90 3.70 14.67
CA SER A 130 2.77 4.32 15.38
C SER A 130 2.97 5.83 15.47
N THR A 131 1.91 6.57 15.15
CA THR A 131 1.94 8.04 15.11
C THR A 131 0.71 8.65 15.76
N ASP A 132 0.86 9.87 16.26
CA ASP A 132 -0.23 10.74 16.68
C ASP A 132 -0.33 11.92 15.70
N VAL A 133 -1.54 12.17 15.19
CA VAL A 133 -1.88 13.36 14.41
C VAL A 133 -2.78 14.25 15.24
N ILE A 134 -2.31 15.47 15.53
CA ILE A 134 -3.02 16.41 16.40
C ILE A 134 -3.49 17.58 15.56
N SER A 135 -4.81 17.78 15.50
CA SER A 135 -5.43 18.92 14.81
C SER A 135 -5.33 20.19 15.65
N PRO A 136 -5.26 21.36 15.01
CA PRO A 136 -5.29 22.63 15.73
C PRO A 136 -6.50 22.74 16.67
N GLY A 137 -6.25 23.08 17.92
CA GLY A 137 -7.30 23.21 18.93
C GLY A 137 -7.81 21.90 19.53
N SER A 138 -7.34 20.73 19.05
CA SER A 138 -7.67 19.42 19.63
C SER A 138 -6.69 19.03 20.73
N THR A 139 -7.22 18.50 21.85
CA THR A 139 -6.42 17.91 22.92
C THR A 139 -6.26 16.41 22.77
N SER A 140 -7.04 15.78 21.88
CA SER A 140 -7.01 14.35 21.65
C SER A 140 -6.32 14.05 20.30
N PRO A 141 -5.18 13.33 20.31
CA PRO A 141 -4.53 12.93 19.07
C PRO A 141 -5.33 11.84 18.35
N LEU A 142 -5.35 11.89 17.03
CA LEU A 142 -5.77 10.78 16.19
C LEU A 142 -4.61 9.78 16.09
N LYS A 143 -4.83 8.55 16.56
CA LYS A 143 -3.81 7.49 16.55
C LYS A 143 -3.82 6.78 15.22
N MET A 144 -2.65 6.68 14.62
CA MET A 144 -2.47 5.99 13.34
C MET A 144 -1.31 5.01 13.42
N ASP A 145 -1.51 3.81 12.86
CA ASP A 145 -0.46 2.83 12.65
C ASP A 145 -0.25 2.64 11.14
N TRP A 146 0.99 2.74 10.72
CA TRP A 146 1.44 2.60 9.33
C TRP A 146 2.17 1.29 9.17
N ARG A 147 1.62 0.38 8.39
CA ARG A 147 2.29 -0.87 8.04
C ARG A 147 3.13 -0.66 6.80
N LEU A 148 4.42 -0.91 6.94
CA LEU A 148 5.42 -0.74 5.90
C LEU A 148 5.96 -2.10 5.48
N VAL A 149 6.01 -2.37 4.19
CA VAL A 149 6.69 -3.53 3.61
C VAL A 149 7.99 -3.10 2.97
N ASN A 150 8.98 -4.00 2.99
CA ASN A 150 10.22 -3.76 2.27
C ASN A 150 10.05 -4.20 0.81
N ASP A 151 10.19 -3.27 -0.11
CA ASP A 151 10.19 -3.52 -1.55
C ASP A 151 11.60 -3.19 -2.10
N ASN A 152 12.40 -4.24 -2.30
CA ASN A 152 13.76 -4.13 -2.85
C ASN A 152 14.67 -3.12 -2.12
N GLY A 153 14.58 -3.05 -0.79
CA GLY A 153 15.39 -2.15 0.04
C GLY A 153 14.74 -0.78 0.31
N ALA A 154 13.58 -0.49 -0.27
CA ALA A 154 12.77 0.68 0.03
C ALA A 154 11.49 0.30 0.79
N TYR A 155 11.05 1.16 1.70
CA TYR A 155 9.74 0.96 2.34
C TYR A 155 8.61 1.44 1.45
N LYS A 156 7.48 0.69 1.49
CA LYS A 156 6.19 1.07 0.92
C LYS A 156 5.09 0.84 1.95
N ILE A 157 4.11 1.74 1.98
CA ILE A 157 2.93 1.59 2.85
C ILE A 157 1.97 0.60 2.23
N ASN A 158 1.60 -0.46 2.95
CA ASN A 158 0.61 -1.44 2.51
C ASN A 158 -0.64 -1.51 3.40
N ASP A 159 -0.70 -0.75 4.50
CA ASP A 159 -1.91 -0.48 5.26
C ASP A 159 -1.75 0.77 6.13
N VAL A 160 -2.87 1.42 6.40
CA VAL A 160 -2.97 2.48 7.39
C VAL A 160 -4.14 2.13 8.31
N SER A 161 -3.86 2.01 9.61
CA SER A 161 -4.91 1.85 10.62
C SER A 161 -5.16 3.17 11.32
N VAL A 162 -6.42 3.54 11.46
CA VAL A 162 -6.87 4.74 12.18
C VAL A 162 -7.68 4.30 13.38
N GLU A 163 -7.28 4.69 14.59
CA GLU A 163 -7.89 4.25 15.84
C GLU A 163 -8.03 2.72 15.92
N GLY A 164 -7.02 1.98 15.43
CA GLY A 164 -6.99 0.53 15.42
C GLY A 164 -7.80 -0.13 14.29
N VAL A 165 -8.45 0.65 13.42
CA VAL A 165 -9.23 0.13 12.28
C VAL A 165 -8.41 0.21 11.01
N SER A 166 -8.08 -0.94 10.41
CA SER A 166 -7.36 -1.03 9.13
C SER A 166 -8.20 -0.50 7.97
N MET A 167 -7.66 0.44 7.23
CA MET A 167 -8.31 1.00 6.04
C MET A 167 -8.35 -0.02 4.91
N ALA A 168 -7.31 -0.82 4.74
CA ALA A 168 -7.26 -1.86 3.72
C ALA A 168 -8.30 -2.97 3.98
N VAL A 169 -8.47 -3.41 5.25
CA VAL A 169 -9.50 -4.41 5.62
C VAL A 169 -10.91 -3.85 5.43
N THR A 170 -11.14 -2.60 5.82
CA THR A 170 -12.42 -1.91 5.61
C THR A 170 -12.77 -1.85 4.12
N GLN A 171 -11.83 -1.38 3.30
CA GLN A 171 -12.02 -1.27 1.85
C GLN A 171 -12.26 -2.63 1.19
N ARG A 172 -11.55 -3.69 1.66
CA ARG A 172 -11.77 -5.06 1.20
C ARG A 172 -13.21 -5.53 1.48
N SER A 173 -13.74 -5.22 2.65
CA SER A 173 -15.11 -5.58 3.02
C SER A 173 -16.14 -4.84 2.17
N GLU A 174 -15.92 -3.56 1.91
CA GLU A 174 -16.77 -2.75 1.04
C GLU A 174 -16.78 -3.27 -0.40
N PHE A 175 -15.60 -3.53 -0.97
CA PHE A 175 -15.50 -4.06 -2.34
C PHE A 175 -16.08 -5.47 -2.47
N ALA A 176 -15.85 -6.33 -1.46
CA ALA A 176 -16.47 -7.65 -1.44
C ALA A 176 -17.99 -7.56 -1.48
N SER A 177 -18.59 -6.63 -0.74
CA SER A 177 -20.03 -6.39 -0.75
C SER A 177 -20.54 -5.93 -2.11
N VAL A 178 -19.78 -5.07 -2.81
CA VAL A 178 -20.13 -4.63 -4.17
C VAL A 178 -20.07 -5.81 -5.15
N VAL A 179 -19.00 -6.60 -5.11
CA VAL A 179 -18.83 -7.76 -6.01
C VAL A 179 -19.95 -8.79 -5.76
N GLN A 180 -20.30 -9.06 -4.49
CA GLN A 180 -21.39 -9.98 -4.16
C GLN A 180 -22.73 -9.51 -4.72
N ARG A 181 -23.08 -8.23 -4.58
CA ARG A 181 -24.32 -7.66 -5.17
C ARG A 181 -24.34 -7.71 -6.69
N ASN A 182 -23.19 -7.87 -7.34
CA ASN A 182 -23.05 -8.03 -8.79
C ASN A 182 -22.83 -9.51 -9.20
N GLY A 183 -23.40 -10.46 -8.46
CA GLY A 183 -23.32 -11.89 -8.79
C GLY A 183 -21.93 -12.49 -8.65
N GLY A 184 -21.07 -11.93 -7.82
CA GLY A 184 -19.68 -12.40 -7.61
C GLY A 184 -18.71 -11.95 -8.70
N GLN A 185 -19.11 -11.04 -9.59
CA GLN A 185 -18.33 -10.62 -10.76
C GLN A 185 -17.60 -9.30 -10.51
N VAL A 186 -16.27 -9.31 -10.72
CA VAL A 186 -15.39 -8.15 -10.51
C VAL A 186 -15.74 -7.00 -11.48
N ARG A 187 -16.24 -7.31 -12.68
CA ARG A 187 -16.65 -6.29 -13.66
C ARG A 187 -17.65 -5.28 -13.11
N GLY A 188 -18.55 -5.68 -12.19
CA GLY A 188 -19.49 -4.75 -11.56
C GLY A 188 -18.81 -3.72 -10.68
N LEU A 189 -17.80 -4.14 -9.93
CA LEU A 189 -16.96 -3.21 -9.14
C LEU A 189 -16.14 -2.29 -10.07
N ILE A 190 -15.53 -2.84 -11.13
CA ILE A 190 -14.78 -2.07 -12.12
C ILE A 190 -15.66 -0.98 -12.75
N ALA A 191 -16.89 -1.31 -13.16
CA ALA A 191 -17.84 -0.34 -13.72
C ALA A 191 -18.14 0.80 -12.74
N LEU A 192 -18.42 0.46 -11.48
CA LEU A 192 -18.65 1.45 -10.43
C LEU A 192 -17.45 2.36 -10.20
N MET A 193 -16.23 1.80 -10.20
CA MET A 193 -15.01 2.58 -10.01
C MET A 193 -14.73 3.51 -11.20
N ARG A 194 -14.99 3.06 -12.43
CA ARG A 194 -14.91 3.92 -13.63
C ARG A 194 -15.84 5.13 -13.51
N GLU A 195 -17.09 4.90 -13.14
CA GLU A 195 -18.08 5.96 -12.96
C GLU A 195 -17.63 6.98 -11.89
N LYS A 196 -17.20 6.48 -10.71
CA LYS A 196 -16.74 7.36 -9.63
C LYS A 196 -15.50 8.17 -10.00
N THR A 197 -14.57 7.60 -10.75
CA THR A 197 -13.29 8.25 -11.08
C THR A 197 -13.38 9.11 -12.35
N ALA A 198 -14.34 8.88 -13.25
CA ALA A 198 -14.55 9.73 -14.43
C ALA A 198 -14.89 11.18 -14.07
N ASN A 199 -15.54 11.39 -12.94
CA ASN A 199 -15.88 12.73 -12.43
C ASN A 199 -14.71 13.43 -11.72
N ALA A 200 -13.63 12.70 -11.45
CA ALA A 200 -12.43 13.22 -10.78
C ALA A 200 -11.43 13.88 -11.74
N THR A 201 -11.66 13.73 -13.05
CA THR A 201 -10.74 14.21 -14.10
C THR A 201 -11.29 15.45 -14.81
N ARG A 202 -12.44 15.95 -14.37
CA ARG A 202 -13.06 17.21 -14.82
C ARG A 202 -12.85 18.30 -13.78
#